data_3d7e278973f4c72793024110c8e9c786
#
_entry.id   3d7e278973f4c72793024110c8e9c786
#
_cell.length_a   1.000
_cell.length_b   1.000
_cell.length_c   1.000
_cell.angle_alpha   90.00
_cell.angle_beta   90.00
_cell.angle_gamma   90.00
#
_symmetry.space_group_name_H-M   'P 1'
#
loop_
_entity.id
_entity.type
_entity.pdbx_description
1 polymer ?
#
loop_
_entity_poly.entity_id
_entity_poly.type
_entity_poly.pdbx_seq_one_letter_code
_entity_poly.pdbx_strand_id
1 'polypeptide(L)'
;MTFYRRLLIAFVSMLCVAFSAQSAPVSKHVQNHCVQDYKKYCHQWGLETKGLTNCMHKHGDKLNHACVAALVQAGEVSQADVDRRKQAAKK
;
A
#
# COMPACT_ATOMS: atom_id res chain seq x y z
N MET A 1 46.97 22.57 3.04
CA MET A 1 45.64 22.93 3.57
C MET A 1 44.52 22.74 2.59
N THR A 2 44.76 22.49 1.33
CA THR A 2 43.74 22.16 0.33
C THR A 2 43.31 20.70 0.37
N PHE A 3 44.01 19.83 1.04
CA PHE A 3 43.69 18.41 1.19
C PHE A 3 42.50 18.14 2.13
N TYR A 4 42.36 18.95 3.15
CA TYR A 4 41.28 18.80 4.14
C TYR A 4 39.92 19.13 3.59
N ARG A 5 39.83 20.07 2.66
CA ARG A 5 38.57 20.45 2.02
C ARG A 5 38.06 19.39 1.05
N ARG A 6 38.97 18.67 0.41
CA ARG A 6 38.55 17.61 -0.53
C ARG A 6 38.11 16.32 0.17
N LEU A 7 38.67 16.07 1.36
CA LEU A 7 38.28 14.91 2.16
C LEU A 7 36.92 15.10 2.86
N LEU A 8 36.55 16.33 3.19
CA LEU A 8 35.24 16.63 3.82
C LEU A 8 34.07 16.54 2.82
N ILE A 9 34.32 16.78 1.55
CA ILE A 9 33.31 16.71 0.52
C ILE A 9 32.98 15.25 0.15
N ALA A 10 33.94 14.35 0.29
CA ALA A 10 33.73 12.93 -0.01
C ALA A 10 32.91 12.21 1.05
N PHE A 11 32.83 12.74 2.27
CA PHE A 11 32.07 12.11 3.36
C PHE A 11 30.58 12.47 3.36
N VAL A 12 30.17 13.55 2.67
CA VAL A 12 28.79 14.02 2.65
C VAL A 12 27.94 13.29 1.62
N SER A 13 28.56 12.63 0.65
CA SER A 13 27.83 11.95 -0.42
C SER A 13 27.41 10.49 -0.08
N MET A 14 27.69 10.01 1.12
CA MET A 14 27.40 8.62 1.49
C MET A 14 26.21 8.46 2.43
N LEU A 15 25.44 9.52 2.63
CA LEU A 15 24.16 9.48 3.36
C LEU A 15 22.98 9.39 2.41
N CYS A 16 23.10 8.57 1.36
CA CYS A 16 21.93 8.05 0.69
C CYS A 16 21.34 6.97 1.58
N VAL A 17 20.45 7.39 2.48
CA VAL A 17 19.59 6.46 3.20
C VAL A 17 18.80 5.72 2.14
N ALA A 18 19.14 4.47 1.91
CA ALA A 18 18.32 3.60 1.10
C ALA A 18 16.98 3.49 1.83
N PHE A 19 15.98 4.22 1.37
CA PHE A 19 14.61 3.92 1.72
C PHE A 19 14.30 2.55 1.14
N SER A 20 14.46 1.52 1.95
CA SER A 20 13.91 0.23 1.60
C SER A 20 12.40 0.41 1.57
N ALA A 21 11.81 0.29 0.38
CA ALA A 21 10.38 0.24 0.22
C ALA A 21 9.88 -1.07 0.84
N GLN A 22 9.74 -1.09 2.15
CA GLN A 22 9.03 -2.15 2.83
C GLN A 22 7.54 -1.86 2.66
N SER A 23 6.82 -2.86 2.16
CA SER A 23 5.36 -2.80 2.18
C SER A 23 4.95 -2.57 3.63
N ALA A 24 4.28 -1.45 3.88
CA ALA A 24 3.80 -1.13 5.22
C ALA A 24 2.88 -2.26 5.72
N PRO A 25 3.02 -2.67 6.99
CA PRO A 25 2.11 -3.67 7.54
C PRO A 25 0.67 -3.19 7.42
N VAL A 26 -0.24 -4.11 7.14
CA VAL A 26 -1.67 -3.82 7.03
C VAL A 26 -2.13 -3.25 8.38
N SER A 27 -2.67 -2.03 8.40
CA SER A 27 -3.11 -1.39 9.63
C SER A 27 -4.27 -2.17 10.26
N LYS A 28 -4.39 -2.09 11.58
CA LYS A 28 -5.52 -2.70 12.29
C LYS A 28 -6.85 -2.16 11.80
N HIS A 29 -6.90 -0.89 11.42
CA HIS A 29 -8.11 -0.27 10.89
C HIS A 29 -8.56 -0.97 9.60
N VAL A 30 -7.65 -1.22 8.67
CA VAL A 30 -7.95 -1.96 7.44
C VAL A 30 -8.34 -3.39 7.77
N GLN A 31 -7.60 -4.07 8.64
CA GLN A 31 -7.92 -5.44 9.03
C GLN A 31 -9.33 -5.55 9.61
N ASN A 32 -9.70 -4.65 10.52
CA ASN A 32 -11.00 -4.67 11.17
C ASN A 32 -12.16 -4.47 10.17
N HIS A 33 -11.97 -3.59 9.19
CA HIS A 33 -13.02 -3.27 8.22
C HIS A 33 -13.03 -4.21 7.02
N CYS A 34 -11.92 -4.88 6.74
CA CYS A 34 -11.77 -5.76 5.58
C CYS A 34 -11.77 -7.26 5.90
N VAL A 35 -11.88 -7.64 7.18
CA VAL A 35 -11.77 -9.04 7.59
C VAL A 35 -12.83 -9.93 6.94
N GLN A 36 -14.04 -9.45 6.80
CA GLN A 36 -15.14 -10.21 6.19
C GLN A 36 -14.83 -10.48 4.71
N ASP A 37 -14.42 -9.44 3.99
CA ASP A 37 -14.08 -9.56 2.57
C ASP A 37 -12.83 -10.40 2.37
N TYR A 38 -11.84 -10.28 3.25
CA TYR A 38 -10.67 -11.14 3.23
C TYR A 38 -11.06 -12.62 3.35
N LYS A 39 -11.87 -12.95 4.32
CA LYS A 39 -12.33 -14.33 4.54
C LYS A 39 -13.14 -14.87 3.37
N LYS A 40 -13.93 -14.01 2.75
CA LYS A 40 -14.81 -14.39 1.66
C LYS A 40 -14.08 -14.60 0.34
N TYR A 41 -13.13 -13.71 0.01
CA TYR A 41 -12.53 -13.68 -1.32
C TYR A 41 -11.06 -14.04 -1.37
N CYS A 42 -10.29 -13.79 -0.31
CA CYS A 42 -8.83 -13.82 -0.36
C CYS A 42 -8.17 -14.61 0.77
N HIS A 43 -8.91 -15.48 1.45
CA HIS A 43 -8.42 -16.20 2.64
C HIS A 43 -7.21 -17.10 2.36
N GLN A 44 -6.99 -17.52 1.13
CA GLN A 44 -5.87 -18.38 0.74
C GLN A 44 -4.53 -17.65 0.76
N TRP A 45 -4.55 -16.31 0.82
CA TRP A 45 -3.34 -15.49 0.82
C TRP A 45 -3.01 -15.02 2.23
N GLY A 46 -1.71 -15.09 2.60
CA GLY A 46 -1.25 -14.55 3.88
C GLY A 46 -1.32 -13.02 3.91
N LEU A 47 -1.42 -12.47 5.11
CA LEU A 47 -1.33 -11.03 5.31
C LEU A 47 0.03 -10.51 4.82
N GLU A 48 0.07 -9.31 4.28
CA GLU A 48 1.28 -8.63 3.81
C GLU A 48 1.94 -9.29 2.59
N THR A 49 1.21 -10.14 1.88
CA THR A 49 1.71 -10.76 0.65
C THR A 49 1.22 -10.03 -0.59
N LYS A 50 2.01 -10.09 -1.67
CA LYS A 50 1.57 -9.56 -2.97
C LYS A 50 0.32 -10.27 -3.49
N GLY A 51 0.20 -11.56 -3.20
CA GLY A 51 -0.98 -12.33 -3.57
C GLY A 51 -2.25 -11.77 -2.95
N LEU A 52 -2.20 -11.40 -1.68
CA LEU A 52 -3.33 -10.76 -1.01
C LEU A 52 -3.66 -9.42 -1.64
N THR A 53 -2.67 -8.57 -1.88
CA THR A 53 -2.87 -7.27 -2.52
C THR A 53 -3.54 -7.44 -3.88
N ASN A 54 -3.04 -8.34 -4.71
CA ASN A 54 -3.61 -8.61 -6.03
C ASN A 54 -5.03 -9.16 -5.94
N CYS A 55 -5.30 -10.05 -4.98
CA CYS A 55 -6.62 -10.61 -4.75
C CYS A 55 -7.63 -9.54 -4.36
N MET A 56 -7.26 -8.67 -3.41
CA MET A 56 -8.14 -7.58 -2.96
C MET A 56 -8.41 -6.58 -4.08
N HIS A 57 -7.40 -6.28 -4.89
CA HIS A 57 -7.58 -5.42 -6.07
C HIS A 57 -8.53 -6.05 -7.10
N LYS A 58 -8.38 -7.34 -7.34
CA LYS A 58 -9.25 -8.07 -8.28
C LYS A 58 -10.71 -8.05 -7.84
N HIS A 59 -10.97 -8.14 -6.55
CA HIS A 59 -12.31 -8.14 -5.99
C HIS A 59 -12.76 -6.76 -5.48
N GLY A 60 -12.04 -5.70 -5.86
CA GLY A 60 -12.26 -4.36 -5.34
C GLY A 60 -13.69 -3.83 -5.48
N ASP A 61 -14.38 -4.20 -6.57
CA ASP A 61 -15.77 -3.81 -6.82
C ASP A 61 -16.79 -4.54 -5.93
N LYS A 62 -16.37 -5.62 -5.28
CA LYS A 62 -17.22 -6.44 -4.42
C LYS A 62 -16.97 -6.21 -2.93
N LEU A 63 -15.95 -5.43 -2.58
CA LEU A 63 -15.64 -5.13 -1.20
C LEU A 63 -16.73 -4.23 -0.59
N ASN A 64 -16.99 -4.40 0.71
CA ASN A 64 -17.95 -3.54 1.39
C ASN A 64 -17.40 -2.11 1.51
N HIS A 65 -18.33 -1.15 1.69
CA HIS A 65 -17.96 0.26 1.72
C HIS A 65 -16.98 0.61 2.84
N ALA A 66 -17.15 0.00 4.01
CA ALA A 66 -16.25 0.25 5.15
C ALA A 66 -14.82 -0.22 4.85
N CYS A 67 -14.67 -1.36 4.17
CA CYS A 67 -13.37 -1.87 3.76
C CYS A 67 -12.72 -0.92 2.74
N VAL A 68 -13.46 -0.50 1.70
CA VAL A 68 -12.95 0.43 0.69
C VAL A 68 -12.54 1.75 1.33
N ALA A 69 -13.36 2.31 2.21
CA ALA A 69 -13.04 3.55 2.91
C ALA A 69 -11.76 3.43 3.74
N ALA A 70 -11.59 2.30 4.43
CA ALA A 70 -10.38 2.04 5.22
C ALA A 70 -9.14 1.96 4.33
N LEU A 71 -9.24 1.32 3.18
CA LEU A 71 -8.13 1.22 2.21
C LEU A 71 -7.74 2.60 1.67
N VAL A 72 -8.71 3.46 1.37
CA VAL A 72 -8.46 4.84 0.94
C VAL A 72 -7.78 5.64 2.05
N GLN A 73 -8.27 5.55 3.29
CA GLN A 73 -7.70 6.25 4.43
C GLN A 73 -6.28 5.81 4.72
N ALA A 74 -5.97 4.53 4.51
CA ALA A 74 -4.64 3.98 4.69
C ALA A 74 -3.69 4.28 3.52
N GLY A 75 -4.18 4.90 2.44
CA GLY A 75 -3.38 5.19 1.26
C GLY A 75 -3.08 3.97 0.39
N GLU A 76 -3.75 2.86 0.62
CA GLU A 76 -3.57 1.62 -0.17
C GLU A 76 -4.17 1.76 -1.56
N VAL A 77 -5.26 2.49 -1.69
CA VAL A 77 -5.89 2.81 -2.97
C VAL A 77 -6.26 4.29 -2.97
N SER A 78 -6.32 4.89 -4.16
CA SER A 78 -6.74 6.28 -4.29
C SER A 78 -8.25 6.37 -4.47
N GLN A 79 -8.82 7.49 -4.05
CA GLN A 79 -10.24 7.75 -4.27
C GLN A 79 -10.57 7.80 -5.76
N ALA A 80 -9.64 8.31 -6.59
CA ALA A 80 -9.80 8.35 -8.03
C ALA A 80 -9.94 6.96 -8.64
N ASP A 81 -9.16 5.99 -8.16
CA ASP A 81 -9.27 4.59 -8.60
C ASP A 81 -10.62 3.98 -8.23
N VAL A 82 -11.08 4.25 -7.02
CA VAL A 82 -12.39 3.78 -6.57
C VAL A 82 -13.50 4.33 -7.47
N ASP A 83 -13.45 5.63 -7.76
CA ASP A 83 -14.45 6.29 -8.59
C ASP A 83 -14.46 5.74 -10.02
N ARG A 84 -13.27 5.49 -10.60
CA ARG A 84 -13.17 4.90 -11.92
C ARG A 84 -13.79 3.50 -11.99
N ARG A 85 -13.57 2.69 -10.97
CA ARG A 85 -14.13 1.34 -10.90
C ARG A 85 -15.64 1.37 -10.78
N LYS A 86 -16.17 2.30 -9.99
CA LYS A 86 -17.63 2.48 -9.86
C LYS A 86 -18.25 2.87 -11.19
N GLN A 87 -17.62 3.77 -11.94
CA GLN A 87 -18.12 4.17 -13.26
C GLN A 87 -18.07 3.01 -14.26
N ALA A 88 -17.00 2.22 -14.23
CA ALA A 88 -16.88 1.05 -15.10
C ALA A 88 -17.94 -0.01 -14.77
N ALA A 89 -18.29 -0.17 -13.49
CA ALA A 89 -19.31 -1.13 -13.07
C ALA A 89 -20.73 -0.71 -13.47
N LYS A 90 -20.97 0.57 -13.76
CA LYS A 90 -22.27 1.08 -14.17
C LYS A 90 -22.57 0.90 -15.66
N LYS A 91 -21.60 0.45 -16.43
CA LYS A 91 -21.80 0.15 -17.85
C LYS A 91 -22.38 -1.28 -18.01
#